data_d9dd6856f6b844d9e9271a15b3cbc0c2
#
_entry.id   d9dd6856f6b844d9e9271a15b3cbc0c2
#
_cell.length_a   1.000
_cell.length_b   1.000
_cell.length_c   1.000
_cell.angle_alpha   90.00
_cell.angle_beta   90.00
_cell.angle_gamma   90.00
#
_symmetry.space_group_name_H-M   'P 1'
#
loop_
_entity.id
_entity.type
_entity.pdbx_description
1 polymer ?
#
loop_
_entity_poly.entity_id
_entity_poly.type
_entity_poly.pdbx_seq_one_letter_code
_entity_poly.pdbx_strand_id
1 'polypeptide(L)'
;MNEFTENNSSYVDDDGNVVSYDYPSLPQSVTDAIEALKGDKNLYGNYQSIGDIYIDDRSGSTSEAENYRRVLDIDNAITTLTYTLDGVEYTREYFVSNPDNFMAIRLTADTEGALNKDIRFTTPQPLGRISVEGDTITMTGRPQDHRADIDHLEFALQLKVISDGELEAVNNNIVRVSNANEIIIYMSAGTNYQQCMDDSFDYFSDEIPLDTVSERIQTVSAKDYDDLKQAHIDDYRELYARVTLSLCGATQSDRSTKFLLSGYRNDITSVSDSRYLEILYYQFGRYLLISSSREGSLPANLQGIWADGLYPPWNPDYHANVNIQMNYWLAESTNLTECHTPMIEYINSLVPRG
;
A
#
# COMPACT_ATOMS: atom_id res chain seq x y z
N MET A 1 21.64 10.91 1.06
CA MET A 1 21.65 12.31 0.54
C MET A 1 23.08 12.59 0.11
N ASN A 2 23.35 12.63 -1.19
CA ASN A 2 24.64 13.08 -1.65
C ASN A 2 24.69 14.58 -1.42
N GLU A 3 25.65 15.00 -0.62
CA GLU A 3 26.03 16.39 -0.48
C GLU A 3 26.23 16.95 -1.89
N PHE A 4 25.49 18.00 -2.22
CA PHE A 4 25.89 18.91 -3.27
C PHE A 4 27.13 19.67 -2.75
N THR A 5 28.24 18.97 -2.72
CA THR A 5 29.54 19.57 -2.53
C THR A 5 30.10 19.86 -3.92
N GLU A 6 30.32 21.12 -4.12
CA GLU A 6 31.03 21.75 -5.23
C GLU A 6 30.23 22.04 -6.51
N ASN A 7 30.05 23.32 -6.72
CA ASN A 7 29.45 24.01 -7.84
C ASN A 7 30.26 23.89 -9.14
N ASN A 8 30.65 22.67 -9.54
CA ASN A 8 31.33 22.46 -10.80
C ASN A 8 30.42 21.66 -11.74
N SER A 9 29.60 22.37 -12.54
CA SER A 9 29.02 21.73 -13.73
C SER A 9 30.03 21.78 -14.85
N SER A 10 30.43 20.63 -15.36
CA SER A 10 31.23 20.52 -16.56
C SER A 10 30.43 19.87 -17.67
N TYR A 11 30.56 20.34 -18.87
CA TYR A 11 30.07 19.66 -20.07
C TYR A 11 31.23 19.50 -21.09
N VAL A 12 31.07 18.55 -21.97
CA VAL A 12 32.03 18.36 -23.08
C VAL A 12 31.47 19.13 -24.28
N ASP A 13 32.26 20.07 -24.82
CA ASP A 13 31.89 20.81 -26.00
C ASP A 13 32.02 19.95 -27.30
N ASP A 14 31.58 20.49 -28.43
CA ASP A 14 31.59 19.78 -29.71
C ASP A 14 33.01 19.40 -30.20
N ASP A 15 34.04 20.02 -29.65
CA ASP A 15 35.46 19.74 -29.92
C ASP A 15 36.08 18.73 -28.95
N GLY A 16 35.29 18.22 -28.00
CA GLY A 16 35.68 17.21 -27.00
C GLY A 16 36.44 17.78 -25.78
N ASN A 17 36.43 19.11 -25.56
CA ASN A 17 37.04 19.74 -24.40
C ASN A 17 36.05 19.75 -23.23
N VAL A 18 36.54 19.49 -22.02
CA VAL A 18 35.75 19.65 -20.78
C VAL A 18 35.72 21.14 -20.41
N VAL A 19 34.56 21.75 -20.55
CA VAL A 19 34.31 23.13 -20.11
C VAL A 19 33.70 23.08 -18.70
N SER A 20 34.42 23.60 -17.71
CA SER A 20 33.91 23.74 -16.33
C SER A 20 33.49 25.20 -16.10
N TYR A 21 32.28 25.37 -15.52
CA TYR A 21 31.82 26.66 -15.04
C TYR A 21 32.04 26.76 -13.55
N ASP A 22 32.88 27.71 -13.13
CA ASP A 22 32.90 28.19 -11.76
C ASP A 22 31.75 29.17 -11.58
N TYR A 23 30.67 28.72 -10.96
CA TYR A 23 29.65 29.67 -10.51
C TYR A 23 30.22 30.48 -9.33
N PRO A 24 30.14 31.81 -9.35
CA PRO A 24 30.54 32.60 -8.20
C PRO A 24 29.77 32.12 -6.96
N SER A 25 30.47 31.88 -5.86
CA SER A 25 29.85 31.54 -4.60
C SER A 25 28.81 32.62 -4.24
N LEU A 26 27.61 32.17 -3.86
CA LEU A 26 26.56 33.09 -3.40
C LEU A 26 27.09 33.90 -2.22
N PRO A 27 26.76 35.21 -2.12
CA PRO A 27 27.05 35.99 -0.92
C PRO A 27 26.57 35.27 0.32
N GLN A 28 27.33 35.33 1.42
CA GLN A 28 26.97 34.62 2.66
C GLN A 28 25.58 34.98 3.14
N SER A 29 25.15 36.23 2.99
CA SER A 29 23.78 36.68 3.34
C SER A 29 22.68 35.96 2.55
N VAL A 30 22.96 35.58 1.30
CA VAL A 30 22.01 34.80 0.48
C VAL A 30 22.00 33.36 0.91
N THR A 31 23.17 32.79 1.20
CA THR A 31 23.28 31.43 1.76
C THR A 31 22.57 31.32 3.08
N ASP A 32 22.77 32.30 4.00
CA ASP A 32 22.10 32.33 5.30
C ASP A 32 20.57 32.45 5.15
N ALA A 33 20.09 33.26 4.20
CA ALA A 33 18.67 33.38 3.90
C ALA A 33 18.08 32.07 3.33
N ILE A 34 18.82 31.38 2.46
CA ILE A 34 18.42 30.07 1.95
C ILE A 34 18.37 29.03 3.07
N GLU A 35 19.36 29.02 3.96
CA GLU A 35 19.36 28.10 5.11
C GLU A 35 18.21 28.41 6.10
N ALA A 36 17.88 29.68 6.32
CA ALA A 36 16.74 30.08 7.15
C ALA A 36 15.38 29.70 6.55
N LEU A 37 15.29 29.57 5.23
CA LEU A 37 14.09 29.07 4.54
C LEU A 37 13.97 27.54 4.54
N LYS A 38 15.07 26.82 4.80
CA LYS A 38 15.03 25.37 4.94
C LYS A 38 14.42 25.04 6.29
N GLY A 39 13.35 24.25 6.26
CA GLY A 39 12.83 23.66 7.49
C GLY A 39 13.86 22.75 8.16
N ASP A 40 13.66 22.45 9.42
CA ASP A 40 14.50 21.49 10.14
C ASP A 40 14.37 20.10 9.49
N LYS A 41 15.40 19.66 8.80
CA LYS A 41 15.44 18.36 8.11
C LYS A 41 15.23 17.18 9.05
N ASN A 42 15.47 17.39 10.34
CA ASN A 42 15.21 16.36 11.33
C ASN A 42 13.71 16.27 11.71
N LEU A 43 12.86 17.16 11.26
CA LEU A 43 11.40 17.12 11.49
C LEU A 43 10.64 16.42 10.37
N TYR A 44 11.30 16.00 9.30
CA TYR A 44 10.65 15.23 8.24
C TYR A 44 10.44 13.78 8.68
N GLY A 45 9.19 13.34 8.63
CA GLY A 45 8.84 11.93 8.75
C GLY A 45 9.08 11.17 7.44
N ASN A 46 9.04 9.86 7.53
CA ASN A 46 8.98 8.97 6.37
C ASN A 46 7.92 7.88 6.60
N TYR A 47 7.30 7.43 5.52
CA TYR A 47 6.43 6.27 5.59
C TYR A 47 7.24 5.01 5.77
N GLN A 48 6.76 4.11 6.63
CA GLN A 48 7.46 2.88 7.00
C GLN A 48 6.51 1.70 6.98
N SER A 49 7.03 0.52 6.65
CA SER A 49 6.26 -0.72 6.78
C SER A 49 5.98 -1.03 8.24
N ILE A 50 4.75 -1.41 8.54
CA ILE A 50 4.35 -1.86 9.87
C ILE A 50 4.73 -3.33 10.09
N GLY A 51 4.70 -4.17 9.06
CA GLY A 51 5.08 -5.58 9.12
C GLY A 51 4.51 -6.42 7.98
N ASP A 52 4.76 -7.73 8.10
CA ASP A 52 4.38 -8.74 7.11
C ASP A 52 3.53 -9.84 7.71
N ILE A 53 2.54 -10.29 6.94
CA ILE A 53 1.73 -11.47 7.23
C ILE A 53 2.30 -12.64 6.44
N TYR A 54 2.66 -13.72 7.14
CA TYR A 54 3.07 -14.98 6.55
C TYR A 54 1.98 -16.02 6.76
N ILE A 55 1.73 -16.79 5.72
CA ILE A 55 0.81 -17.93 5.72
C ILE A 55 1.65 -19.15 5.37
N ASP A 56 2.24 -19.75 6.41
CA ASP A 56 3.19 -20.84 6.27
C ASP A 56 2.42 -22.16 6.15
N ASP A 57 2.77 -22.95 5.12
CA ASP A 57 2.15 -24.26 4.89
C ASP A 57 2.69 -25.29 5.87
N ARG A 58 1.79 -26.13 6.39
CA ARG A 58 2.11 -27.22 7.32
C ARG A 58 1.72 -28.60 6.80
N SER A 59 1.39 -28.71 5.50
CA SER A 59 1.09 -30.02 4.87
C SER A 59 2.29 -30.97 4.89
N GLY A 60 3.51 -30.43 5.04
CA GLY A 60 4.75 -31.19 4.94
C GLY A 60 5.11 -31.56 3.49
N SER A 61 4.39 -31.06 2.51
CA SER A 61 4.68 -31.27 1.10
C SER A 61 6.04 -30.73 0.72
N THR A 62 6.74 -31.49 -0.11
CA THR A 62 7.99 -31.08 -0.78
C THR A 62 7.78 -30.89 -2.29
N SER A 63 6.54 -31.03 -2.76
CA SER A 63 6.17 -30.86 -4.16
C SER A 63 6.20 -29.40 -4.56
N GLU A 64 6.44 -29.14 -5.84
CA GLU A 64 6.25 -27.81 -6.41
C GLU A 64 4.76 -27.59 -6.71
N ALA A 65 4.29 -26.37 -6.51
CA ALA A 65 2.93 -26.00 -6.85
C ALA A 65 2.73 -25.96 -8.37
N GLU A 66 1.67 -26.62 -8.84
CA GLU A 66 1.25 -26.65 -10.24
C GLU A 66 0.11 -25.66 -10.48
N ASN A 67 -0.15 -25.33 -11.75
CA ASN A 67 -1.28 -24.49 -12.19
C ASN A 67 -1.36 -23.14 -11.48
N TYR A 68 -0.21 -22.62 -11.03
CA TYR A 68 -0.17 -21.34 -10.31
C TYR A 68 -0.68 -20.21 -11.16
N ARG A 69 -1.70 -19.52 -10.66
CA ARG A 69 -2.28 -18.34 -11.28
C ARG A 69 -2.55 -17.25 -10.23
N ARG A 70 -2.12 -16.03 -10.51
CA ARG A 70 -2.45 -14.83 -9.71
C ARG A 70 -3.14 -13.81 -10.61
N VAL A 71 -4.31 -13.38 -10.21
CA VAL A 71 -5.15 -12.42 -10.94
C VAL A 71 -5.47 -11.26 -10.02
N LEU A 72 -5.27 -10.05 -10.50
CA LEU A 72 -5.88 -8.85 -9.95
C LEU A 72 -7.08 -8.51 -10.85
N ASP A 73 -8.27 -8.66 -10.30
CA ASP A 73 -9.51 -8.17 -10.91
C ASP A 73 -9.64 -6.68 -10.60
N ILE A 74 -9.27 -5.84 -11.57
CA ILE A 74 -9.33 -4.38 -11.39
C ILE A 74 -10.74 -3.81 -11.51
N ASP A 75 -11.74 -4.60 -11.94
CA ASP A 75 -13.14 -4.19 -11.97
C ASP A 75 -13.79 -4.27 -10.58
N ASN A 76 -13.24 -5.11 -9.70
CA ASN A 76 -13.73 -5.35 -8.34
C ASN A 76 -12.69 -5.10 -7.25
N ALA A 77 -11.46 -4.74 -7.61
CA ALA A 77 -10.30 -4.57 -6.72
C ALA A 77 -10.03 -5.79 -5.82
N ILE A 78 -10.14 -6.99 -6.40
CA ILE A 78 -9.92 -8.26 -5.71
C ILE A 78 -8.73 -8.99 -6.34
N THR A 79 -7.82 -9.48 -5.50
CA THR A 79 -6.75 -10.38 -5.93
C THR A 79 -7.11 -11.81 -5.60
N THR A 80 -7.01 -12.70 -6.60
CA THR A 80 -7.19 -14.15 -6.44
C THR A 80 -5.91 -14.86 -6.82
N LEU A 81 -5.52 -15.83 -6.00
CA LEU A 81 -4.40 -16.73 -6.25
C LEU A 81 -4.91 -18.16 -6.17
N THR A 82 -4.65 -18.96 -7.23
CA THR A 82 -4.98 -20.38 -7.27
C THR A 82 -3.74 -21.20 -7.59
N TYR A 83 -3.65 -22.37 -7.03
CA TYR A 83 -2.59 -23.35 -7.33
C TYR A 83 -3.03 -24.77 -6.92
N THR A 84 -2.40 -25.76 -7.51
CA THR A 84 -2.57 -27.18 -7.13
C THR A 84 -1.31 -27.66 -6.41
N LEU A 85 -1.46 -28.31 -5.27
CA LEU A 85 -0.36 -28.93 -4.53
C LEU A 85 -0.79 -30.32 -4.07
N ASP A 86 -0.02 -31.36 -4.45
CA ASP A 86 -0.33 -32.77 -4.16
C ASP A 86 -1.75 -33.18 -4.57
N GLY A 87 -2.27 -32.61 -5.67
CA GLY A 87 -3.60 -32.90 -6.20
C GLY A 87 -4.75 -32.12 -5.55
N VAL A 88 -4.48 -31.29 -4.55
CA VAL A 88 -5.46 -30.41 -3.91
C VAL A 88 -5.40 -29.02 -4.56
N GLU A 89 -6.55 -28.49 -4.95
CA GLU A 89 -6.65 -27.10 -5.45
C GLU A 89 -6.89 -26.14 -4.28
N TYR A 90 -6.02 -25.15 -4.18
CA TYR A 90 -6.08 -24.08 -3.18
C TYR A 90 -6.45 -22.76 -3.84
N THR A 91 -7.36 -22.03 -3.20
CA THR A 91 -7.70 -20.65 -3.58
C THR A 91 -7.42 -19.70 -2.44
N ARG A 92 -6.83 -18.55 -2.75
CA ARG A 92 -6.69 -17.43 -1.83
C ARG A 92 -7.29 -16.19 -2.47
N GLU A 93 -8.08 -15.46 -1.71
CA GLU A 93 -8.70 -14.20 -2.12
C GLU A 93 -8.27 -13.09 -1.17
N TYR A 94 -8.01 -11.90 -1.72
CA TYR A 94 -7.53 -10.74 -0.97
C TYR A 94 -8.26 -9.49 -1.42
N PHE A 95 -8.72 -8.67 -0.48
CA PHE A 95 -9.18 -7.31 -0.74
C PHE A 95 -8.94 -6.40 0.47
N VAL A 96 -8.93 -5.08 0.22
CA VAL A 96 -8.84 -4.04 1.25
C VAL A 96 -10.08 -3.18 1.12
N SER A 97 -10.95 -3.22 2.14
CA SER A 97 -12.22 -2.51 2.15
C SER A 97 -12.05 -1.09 2.69
N ASN A 98 -12.49 -0.10 1.92
CA ASN A 98 -12.55 1.28 2.38
C ASN A 98 -13.73 1.52 3.35
N PRO A 99 -14.96 1.03 3.11
CA PRO A 99 -16.11 1.29 3.98
C PRO A 99 -15.90 0.88 5.43
N ASP A 100 -15.24 -0.26 5.67
CA ASP A 100 -15.04 -0.82 7.01
C ASP A 100 -13.58 -0.75 7.47
N ASN A 101 -12.67 -0.18 6.67
CA ASN A 101 -11.25 0.05 7.01
C ASN A 101 -10.50 -1.21 7.48
N PHE A 102 -10.59 -2.28 6.68
CA PHE A 102 -9.92 -3.54 6.98
C PHE A 102 -9.40 -4.23 5.71
N MET A 103 -8.48 -5.15 5.88
CA MET A 103 -8.03 -6.11 4.87
C MET A 103 -8.61 -7.48 5.17
N ALA A 104 -9.09 -8.18 4.15
CA ALA A 104 -9.51 -9.57 4.21
C ALA A 104 -8.60 -10.48 3.40
N ILE A 105 -8.31 -11.66 3.95
CA ILE A 105 -7.70 -12.78 3.24
C ILE A 105 -8.56 -14.01 3.51
N ARG A 106 -9.04 -14.66 2.45
CA ARG A 106 -9.77 -15.92 2.54
C ARG A 106 -8.99 -17.03 1.87
N LEU A 107 -8.84 -18.16 2.53
CA LEU A 107 -8.23 -19.37 1.99
C LEU A 107 -9.29 -20.47 1.96
N THR A 108 -9.38 -21.18 0.85
CA THR A 108 -10.20 -22.38 0.69
C THR A 108 -9.43 -23.47 -0.02
N ALA A 109 -9.85 -24.73 0.13
CA ALA A 109 -9.34 -25.87 -0.59
C ALA A 109 -10.51 -26.74 -1.09
N ASP A 110 -10.32 -27.47 -2.20
CA ASP A 110 -11.31 -28.39 -2.75
C ASP A 110 -11.40 -29.73 -2.01
N THR A 111 -10.51 -29.95 -1.05
CA THR A 111 -10.40 -31.18 -0.25
C THR A 111 -10.64 -30.86 1.22
N GLU A 112 -11.52 -31.64 1.87
CA GLU A 112 -11.90 -31.46 3.27
C GLU A 112 -10.68 -31.58 4.20
N GLY A 113 -10.55 -30.63 5.15
CA GLY A 113 -9.50 -30.59 6.15
C GLY A 113 -8.09 -30.30 5.58
N ALA A 114 -7.98 -29.88 4.31
CA ALA A 114 -6.68 -29.69 3.68
C ALA A 114 -5.92 -28.45 4.15
N LEU A 115 -6.59 -27.49 4.77
CA LEU A 115 -5.93 -26.27 5.24
C LEU A 115 -5.27 -26.49 6.59
N ASN A 116 -3.95 -26.65 6.58
CA ASN A 116 -3.08 -26.73 7.75
C ASN A 116 -2.04 -25.61 7.62
N LYS A 117 -2.24 -24.50 8.35
CA LYS A 117 -1.44 -23.28 8.18
C LYS A 117 -1.00 -22.73 9.54
N ASP A 118 0.19 -22.12 9.55
CA ASP A 118 0.60 -21.20 10.61
C ASP A 118 0.46 -19.77 10.09
N ILE A 119 -0.41 -18.98 10.71
CA ILE A 119 -0.60 -17.57 10.41
C ILE A 119 0.31 -16.77 11.33
N ARG A 120 1.28 -16.08 10.75
CA ARG A 120 2.34 -15.41 11.49
C ARG A 120 2.45 -13.95 11.08
N PHE A 121 2.66 -13.08 12.06
CA PHE A 121 2.97 -11.67 11.83
C PHE A 121 4.39 -11.37 12.29
N THR A 122 5.12 -10.58 11.49
CA THR A 122 6.44 -10.06 11.85
C THR A 122 6.50 -8.57 11.57
N THR A 123 7.39 -7.87 12.27
CA THR A 123 7.57 -6.43 12.11
C THR A 123 9.04 -6.07 12.00
N PRO A 124 9.40 -5.15 11.09
CA PRO A 124 10.72 -4.53 11.08
C PRO A 124 10.86 -3.42 12.13
N GLN A 125 9.75 -3.00 12.79
CA GLN A 125 9.76 -1.91 13.75
C GLN A 125 10.41 -2.32 15.06
N PRO A 126 11.55 -1.71 15.48
CA PRO A 126 12.29 -2.15 16.67
C PRO A 126 11.52 -1.95 17.98
N LEU A 127 10.60 -1.00 18.00
CA LEU A 127 9.75 -0.69 19.16
C LEU A 127 8.38 -1.36 19.08
N GLY A 128 8.14 -2.17 18.04
CA GLY A 128 6.94 -2.97 17.90
C GLY A 128 6.89 -4.14 18.87
N ARG A 129 5.72 -4.38 19.45
CA ARG A 129 5.46 -5.51 20.36
C ARG A 129 4.31 -6.33 19.81
N ILE A 130 4.55 -7.62 19.62
CA ILE A 130 3.56 -8.57 19.12
C ILE A 130 3.14 -9.49 20.25
N SER A 131 1.84 -9.75 20.35
CA SER A 131 1.24 -10.74 21.26
C SER A 131 0.14 -11.50 20.55
N VAL A 132 -0.15 -12.71 21.04
CA VAL A 132 -1.26 -13.54 20.56
C VAL A 132 -2.16 -13.88 21.73
N GLU A 133 -3.46 -13.66 21.55
CA GLU A 133 -4.49 -14.10 22.49
C GLU A 133 -5.59 -14.83 21.71
N GLY A 134 -5.70 -16.13 21.97
CA GLY A 134 -6.65 -16.99 21.23
C GLY A 134 -6.38 -17.01 19.73
N ASP A 135 -7.33 -16.46 18.99
CA ASP A 135 -7.33 -16.37 17.52
C ASP A 135 -6.82 -15.02 16.98
N THR A 136 -6.31 -14.15 17.85
CA THR A 136 -5.98 -12.77 17.50
C THR A 136 -4.51 -12.46 17.76
N ILE A 137 -3.82 -11.96 16.73
CA ILE A 137 -2.47 -11.39 16.83
C ILE A 137 -2.62 -9.87 16.95
N THR A 138 -2.04 -9.30 17.99
CA THR A 138 -2.01 -7.85 18.23
C THR A 138 -0.59 -7.34 18.16
N MET A 139 -0.39 -6.23 17.47
CA MET A 139 0.85 -5.48 17.48
C MET A 139 0.58 -4.04 17.91
N THR A 140 1.39 -3.53 18.83
CA THR A 140 1.41 -2.12 19.23
C THR A 140 2.84 -1.62 19.24
N GLY A 141 3.03 -0.32 19.07
CA GLY A 141 4.37 0.25 19.15
C GLY A 141 4.45 1.68 18.64
N ARG A 142 5.69 2.08 18.41
CA ARG A 142 6.07 3.37 17.85
C ARG A 142 6.99 3.13 16.66
N PRO A 143 6.96 3.96 15.61
CA PRO A 143 7.96 3.89 14.56
C PRO A 143 9.36 4.11 15.12
N GLN A 144 10.35 3.60 14.44
CA GLN A 144 11.73 3.96 14.76
C GLN A 144 11.94 5.44 14.42
N ASP A 145 12.19 6.25 15.43
CA ASP A 145 12.62 7.63 15.28
C ASP A 145 14.04 7.81 15.84
N HIS A 146 14.78 8.76 15.25
CA HIS A 146 16.11 9.17 15.74
C HIS A 146 16.01 10.20 16.87
N ARG A 147 14.80 10.64 17.26
CA ARG A 147 14.55 11.72 18.22
C ARG A 147 13.47 11.33 19.22
N ALA A 148 13.93 10.74 20.30
CA ALA A 148 13.07 10.26 21.39
C ALA A 148 12.25 11.35 22.10
N ASP A 149 12.55 12.63 21.87
CA ASP A 149 11.91 13.79 22.49
C ASP A 149 10.70 14.36 21.72
N ILE A 150 10.46 13.91 20.49
CA ILE A 150 9.34 14.38 19.66
C ILE A 150 8.41 13.22 19.24
N ASP A 151 8.70 12.03 19.65
CA ASP A 151 7.99 10.83 19.23
C ASP A 151 6.67 10.65 20.00
N HIS A 152 5.59 11.13 19.38
CA HIS A 152 4.24 10.92 19.88
C HIS A 152 3.41 10.00 18.97
N LEU A 153 3.93 9.59 17.80
CA LEU A 153 3.22 8.67 16.91
C LEU A 153 3.18 7.28 17.51
N GLU A 154 1.98 6.79 17.73
CA GLU A 154 1.71 5.42 18.15
C GLU A 154 0.97 4.68 17.03
N PHE A 155 1.18 3.39 16.92
CA PHE A 155 0.44 2.54 16.00
C PHE A 155 -0.07 1.28 16.69
N ALA A 156 -1.15 0.75 16.15
CA ALA A 156 -1.67 -0.58 16.49
C ALA A 156 -2.09 -1.32 15.22
N LEU A 157 -2.03 -2.63 15.29
CA LEU A 157 -2.56 -3.56 14.28
C LEU A 157 -3.17 -4.74 15.02
N GLN A 158 -4.34 -5.20 14.54
CA GLN A 158 -4.87 -6.51 14.91
C GLN A 158 -5.12 -7.35 13.66
N LEU A 159 -4.82 -8.63 13.80
CA LEU A 159 -5.08 -9.67 12.83
C LEU A 159 -5.87 -10.77 13.53
N LYS A 160 -7.12 -10.98 13.11
CA LYS A 160 -8.00 -12.01 13.62
C LYS A 160 -8.13 -13.15 12.63
N VAL A 161 -7.94 -14.38 13.10
CA VAL A 161 -8.09 -15.61 12.32
C VAL A 161 -9.40 -16.29 12.67
N ILE A 162 -10.24 -16.53 11.67
CA ILE A 162 -11.48 -17.28 11.79
C ILE A 162 -11.34 -18.56 10.96
N SER A 163 -11.77 -19.68 11.46
CA SER A 163 -11.67 -20.95 10.76
C SER A 163 -12.74 -21.94 11.24
N ASP A 164 -13.14 -22.86 10.39
CA ASP A 164 -13.97 -24.03 10.73
C ASP A 164 -13.14 -25.22 11.29
N GLY A 165 -11.79 -25.10 11.26
CA GLY A 165 -10.87 -26.05 11.86
C GLY A 165 -10.44 -25.70 13.29
N GLU A 166 -9.41 -26.37 13.78
CA GLU A 166 -8.86 -26.15 15.12
C GLU A 166 -7.91 -24.93 15.11
N LEU A 167 -8.04 -24.06 16.13
CA LEU A 167 -7.20 -22.88 16.33
C LEU A 167 -6.34 -23.04 17.59
N GLU A 168 -5.05 -22.73 17.49
CA GLU A 168 -4.10 -22.77 18.59
C GLU A 168 -3.15 -21.55 18.56
N ALA A 169 -3.03 -20.84 19.67
CA ALA A 169 -1.97 -19.86 19.86
C ALA A 169 -0.67 -20.60 20.19
N VAL A 170 0.29 -20.63 19.26
CA VAL A 170 1.53 -21.42 19.40
C VAL A 170 2.60 -20.65 20.17
N ASN A 171 2.71 -19.36 19.90
CA ASN A 171 3.65 -18.45 20.55
C ASN A 171 3.19 -16.99 20.38
N ASN A 172 4.05 -16.02 20.66
CA ASN A 172 3.68 -14.61 20.66
C ASN A 172 3.36 -14.00 19.29
N ASN A 173 3.52 -14.74 18.18
CA ASN A 173 3.29 -14.20 16.84
C ASN A 173 2.66 -15.21 15.85
N ILE A 174 2.20 -16.36 16.31
CA ILE A 174 1.63 -17.42 15.47
C ILE A 174 0.28 -17.87 16.01
N VAL A 175 -0.73 -17.83 15.14
CA VAL A 175 -1.98 -18.59 15.27
C VAL A 175 -1.93 -19.76 14.28
N ARG A 176 -2.02 -20.97 14.81
CA ARG A 176 -2.04 -22.22 14.05
C ARG A 176 -3.46 -22.62 13.73
N VAL A 177 -3.67 -23.01 12.48
CA VAL A 177 -4.92 -23.60 12.00
C VAL A 177 -4.66 -25.04 11.58
N SER A 178 -5.53 -25.97 11.98
CA SER A 178 -5.43 -27.39 11.59
C SER A 178 -6.78 -27.91 11.11
N ASN A 179 -6.74 -28.77 10.09
CA ASN A 179 -7.90 -29.50 9.55
C ASN A 179 -9.07 -28.61 9.13
N ALA A 180 -8.78 -27.45 8.53
CA ALA A 180 -9.80 -26.52 8.09
C ALA A 180 -10.17 -26.70 6.61
N ASN A 181 -11.40 -26.30 6.27
CA ASN A 181 -11.87 -26.14 4.90
C ASN A 181 -11.77 -24.68 4.47
N GLU A 182 -11.90 -23.78 5.43
CA GLU A 182 -11.84 -22.33 5.23
C GLU A 182 -11.04 -21.65 6.34
N ILE A 183 -10.26 -20.67 5.93
CA ILE A 183 -9.58 -19.72 6.84
C ILE A 183 -9.87 -18.31 6.35
N ILE A 184 -10.38 -17.47 7.22
CA ILE A 184 -10.57 -16.04 6.98
C ILE A 184 -9.66 -15.27 7.93
N ILE A 185 -8.92 -14.31 7.41
CA ILE A 185 -8.05 -13.43 8.18
C ILE A 185 -8.54 -12.01 7.96
N TYR A 186 -8.94 -11.33 9.02
CA TYR A 186 -9.23 -9.91 9.02
C TYR A 186 -8.08 -9.15 9.67
N MET A 187 -7.65 -8.07 9.04
CA MET A 187 -6.61 -7.19 9.58
C MET A 187 -7.07 -5.74 9.52
N SER A 188 -6.88 -5.00 10.60
CA SER A 188 -6.97 -3.55 10.63
C SER A 188 -5.76 -2.95 11.33
N ALA A 189 -5.37 -1.76 10.90
CA ALA A 189 -4.29 -0.99 11.51
C ALA A 189 -4.72 0.46 11.69
N GLY A 190 -4.07 1.16 12.61
CA GLY A 190 -4.32 2.55 12.88
C GLY A 190 -3.17 3.22 13.61
N THR A 191 -3.19 4.53 13.60
CA THR A 191 -2.26 5.39 14.32
C THR A 191 -3.04 6.48 15.04
N ASN A 192 -2.41 7.18 16.00
CA ASN A 192 -2.95 8.39 16.58
C ASN A 192 -2.66 9.64 15.75
N TYR A 193 -2.14 9.50 14.53
CA TYR A 193 -1.92 10.64 13.65
C TYR A 193 -3.25 11.28 13.24
N GLN A 194 -3.30 12.61 13.30
CA GLN A 194 -4.39 13.41 12.74
C GLN A 194 -3.85 14.53 11.84
N GLN A 195 -4.61 14.87 10.81
CA GLN A 195 -4.25 16.00 9.97
C GLN A 195 -4.55 17.33 10.71
N CYS A 196 -3.52 18.13 10.94
CA CYS A 196 -3.67 19.42 11.58
C CYS A 196 -3.95 20.49 10.52
N MET A 197 -5.09 21.22 10.67
CA MET A 197 -5.57 22.20 9.70
C MET A 197 -5.26 23.66 10.10
N ASP A 198 -4.59 23.88 11.22
CA ASP A 198 -4.20 25.18 11.74
C ASP A 198 -2.70 25.26 12.05
N ASP A 199 -2.24 26.29 12.70
CA ASP A 199 -0.84 26.53 13.06
C ASP A 199 -0.44 25.97 14.44
N SER A 200 -1.28 25.15 15.06
CA SER A 200 -0.98 24.52 16.34
C SER A 200 0.09 23.43 16.26
N PHE A 201 0.29 22.83 15.07
CA PHE A 201 1.14 21.66 14.87
C PHE A 201 0.71 20.41 15.67
N ASP A 202 -0.57 20.34 16.03
CA ASP A 202 -1.13 19.22 16.77
C ASP A 202 -1.49 18.06 15.82
N TYR A 203 -0.49 17.25 15.51
CA TYR A 203 -0.62 16.10 14.59
C TYR A 203 -0.97 14.79 15.25
N PHE A 204 -1.16 14.78 16.57
CA PHE A 204 -1.42 13.55 17.32
C PHE A 204 -2.65 13.70 18.20
N SER A 205 -3.61 12.81 18.03
CA SER A 205 -4.78 12.74 18.89
C SER A 205 -4.50 11.99 20.19
N ASP A 206 -5.35 12.20 21.20
CA ASP A 206 -5.34 11.43 22.44
C ASP A 206 -5.97 10.02 22.28
N GLU A 207 -6.42 9.65 21.07
CA GLU A 207 -6.98 8.35 20.80
C GLU A 207 -5.95 7.25 20.95
N ILE A 208 -6.32 6.15 21.57
CA ILE A 208 -5.51 4.94 21.68
C ILE A 208 -5.73 4.11 20.41
N PRO A 209 -4.71 3.96 19.51
CA PRO A 209 -4.90 3.28 18.24
C PRO A 209 -5.42 1.85 18.38
N LEU A 210 -5.07 1.16 19.47
CA LEU A 210 -5.52 -0.22 19.71
C LEU A 210 -7.03 -0.30 19.94
N ASP A 211 -7.63 0.67 20.62
CA ASP A 211 -9.07 0.65 20.90
C ASP A 211 -9.85 0.76 19.59
N THR A 212 -9.49 1.72 18.73
CA THR A 212 -10.11 1.91 17.40
C THR A 212 -9.95 0.68 16.51
N VAL A 213 -8.74 0.09 16.47
CA VAL A 213 -8.47 -1.11 15.69
C VAL A 213 -9.25 -2.32 16.21
N SER A 214 -9.33 -2.48 17.53
CA SER A 214 -10.08 -3.58 18.17
C SER A 214 -11.58 -3.50 17.89
N GLU A 215 -12.17 -2.30 17.95
CA GLU A 215 -13.58 -2.08 17.60
C GLU A 215 -13.87 -2.43 16.14
N ARG A 216 -12.98 -2.02 15.20
CA ARG A 216 -13.11 -2.38 13.78
C ARG A 216 -13.06 -3.89 13.57
N ILE A 217 -12.07 -4.57 14.13
CA ILE A 217 -11.92 -6.03 14.02
C ILE A 217 -13.13 -6.76 14.62
N GLN A 218 -13.62 -6.31 15.77
CA GLN A 218 -14.84 -6.87 16.37
C GLN A 218 -16.04 -6.68 15.44
N THR A 219 -16.22 -5.50 14.87
CA THR A 219 -17.34 -5.17 14.00
C THR A 219 -17.32 -6.01 12.72
N VAL A 220 -16.18 -6.11 12.03
CA VAL A 220 -16.08 -6.88 10.78
C VAL A 220 -16.18 -8.38 11.03
N SER A 221 -15.65 -8.88 12.15
CA SER A 221 -15.71 -10.30 12.49
C SER A 221 -17.12 -10.80 12.85
N ALA A 222 -18.05 -9.89 13.12
CA ALA A 222 -19.45 -10.20 13.38
C ALA A 222 -20.32 -10.23 12.12
N LYS A 223 -19.79 -9.80 10.98
CA LYS A 223 -20.47 -9.76 9.69
C LYS A 223 -20.13 -10.99 8.84
N ASP A 224 -21.02 -11.33 7.90
CA ASP A 224 -20.75 -12.34 6.89
C ASP A 224 -19.65 -11.87 5.92
N TYR A 225 -18.78 -12.79 5.51
CA TYR A 225 -17.66 -12.48 4.60
C TYR A 225 -18.15 -11.99 3.24
N ASP A 226 -19.17 -12.63 2.67
CA ASP A 226 -19.68 -12.29 1.34
C ASP A 226 -20.41 -10.93 1.37
N ASP A 227 -21.07 -10.56 2.48
CA ASP A 227 -21.64 -9.23 2.67
C ASP A 227 -20.55 -8.15 2.74
N LEU A 228 -19.44 -8.39 3.46
CA LEU A 228 -18.29 -7.50 3.53
C LEU A 228 -17.61 -7.34 2.16
N LYS A 229 -17.45 -8.43 1.44
CA LYS A 229 -16.90 -8.43 0.09
C LYS A 229 -17.78 -7.65 -0.88
N GLN A 230 -19.10 -7.83 -0.80
CA GLN A 230 -20.04 -7.10 -1.65
C GLN A 230 -20.02 -5.60 -1.35
N ALA A 231 -19.99 -5.21 -0.07
CA ALA A 231 -19.86 -3.81 0.32
C ALA A 231 -18.57 -3.16 -0.22
N HIS A 232 -17.44 -3.90 -0.18
CA HIS A 232 -16.19 -3.47 -0.81
C HIS A 232 -16.33 -3.27 -2.33
N ILE A 233 -16.95 -4.25 -3.03
CA ILE A 233 -17.15 -4.18 -4.47
C ILE A 233 -18.04 -2.99 -4.84
N ASP A 234 -19.12 -2.78 -4.12
CA ASP A 234 -20.10 -1.71 -4.39
C ASP A 234 -19.45 -0.33 -4.23
N ASP A 235 -18.71 -0.10 -3.11
CA ASP A 235 -17.96 1.14 -2.88
C ASP A 235 -16.91 1.40 -3.97
N TYR A 236 -16.12 0.39 -4.29
CA TYR A 236 -15.07 0.54 -5.30
C TYR A 236 -15.67 0.82 -6.69
N ARG A 237 -16.68 0.07 -7.08
CA ARG A 237 -17.33 0.21 -8.40
C ARG A 237 -18.11 1.50 -8.56
N GLU A 238 -18.59 2.10 -7.46
CA GLU A 238 -19.19 3.44 -7.52
C GLU A 238 -18.23 4.45 -8.18
N LEU A 239 -16.93 4.33 -7.95
CA LEU A 239 -15.90 5.17 -8.59
C LEU A 239 -15.41 4.56 -9.91
N TYR A 240 -15.03 3.28 -9.89
CA TYR A 240 -14.35 2.65 -11.01
C TYR A 240 -15.23 2.51 -12.26
N ALA A 241 -16.49 2.12 -12.09
CA ALA A 241 -17.40 1.87 -13.22
C ALA A 241 -17.88 3.13 -13.95
N ARG A 242 -17.55 4.34 -13.45
CA ARG A 242 -17.97 5.61 -14.08
C ARG A 242 -17.36 5.85 -15.45
N VAL A 243 -16.21 5.23 -15.74
CA VAL A 243 -15.47 5.45 -16.99
C VAL A 243 -14.98 4.13 -17.56
N THR A 244 -15.28 3.90 -18.83
CA THR A 244 -14.75 2.78 -19.60
C THR A 244 -14.03 3.31 -20.83
N LEU A 245 -12.88 2.73 -21.15
CA LEU A 245 -12.12 2.99 -22.38
C LEU A 245 -12.31 1.83 -23.36
N SER A 246 -12.66 2.12 -24.60
CA SER A 246 -12.73 1.14 -25.66
C SER A 246 -11.89 1.58 -26.86
N LEU A 247 -11.03 0.71 -27.34
CA LEU A 247 -10.22 0.91 -28.54
C LEU A 247 -10.66 -0.08 -29.62
N CYS A 248 -10.89 0.44 -30.83
CA CYS A 248 -11.37 -0.39 -31.96
C CYS A 248 -10.39 -1.55 -32.22
N GLY A 249 -10.92 -2.78 -32.27
CA GLY A 249 -10.14 -4.00 -32.50
C GLY A 249 -9.40 -4.53 -31.28
N ALA A 250 -9.59 -3.95 -30.08
CA ALA A 250 -9.17 -4.57 -28.85
C ALA A 250 -10.12 -5.72 -28.48
N THR A 251 -9.55 -6.84 -28.06
CA THR A 251 -10.30 -7.95 -27.43
C THR A 251 -9.59 -8.35 -26.17
N GLN A 252 -10.36 -8.76 -25.17
CA GLN A 252 -9.78 -9.27 -23.92
C GLN A 252 -8.81 -10.39 -24.23
N SER A 253 -7.64 -10.38 -23.59
CA SER A 253 -6.59 -11.37 -23.77
C SER A 253 -6.45 -12.25 -22.54
N ASP A 254 -6.37 -13.56 -22.72
CA ASP A 254 -6.07 -14.54 -21.64
C ASP A 254 -4.57 -14.62 -21.33
N ARG A 255 -3.74 -13.83 -22.01
CA ARG A 255 -2.29 -13.82 -21.82
C ARG A 255 -1.93 -13.08 -20.53
N SER A 256 -0.84 -13.50 -19.88
CA SER A 256 -0.33 -12.81 -18.70
C SER A 256 0.10 -11.38 -19.04
N THR A 257 -0.07 -10.46 -18.08
CA THR A 257 0.39 -9.07 -18.21
C THR A 257 1.89 -8.99 -18.54
N LYS A 258 2.71 -9.90 -17.98
CA LYS A 258 4.14 -10.00 -18.30
C LYS A 258 4.36 -10.28 -19.79
N PHE A 259 3.56 -11.18 -20.39
CA PHE A 259 3.65 -11.50 -21.82
C PHE A 259 3.25 -10.28 -22.67
N LEU A 260 2.13 -9.63 -22.34
CA LEU A 260 1.65 -8.44 -23.06
C LEU A 260 2.67 -7.30 -23.01
N LEU A 261 3.22 -6.99 -21.84
CA LEU A 261 4.24 -5.94 -21.66
C LEU A 261 5.52 -6.24 -22.44
N SER A 262 6.01 -7.48 -22.38
CA SER A 262 7.20 -7.89 -23.11
C SER A 262 6.99 -7.79 -24.63
N GLY A 263 5.84 -8.26 -25.11
CA GLY A 263 5.49 -8.22 -26.52
C GLY A 263 5.30 -6.77 -27.05
N TYR A 264 4.62 -5.93 -26.29
CA TYR A 264 4.43 -4.51 -26.62
C TYR A 264 5.78 -3.79 -26.74
N ARG A 265 6.66 -3.96 -25.75
CA ARG A 265 8.00 -3.36 -25.73
C ARG A 265 8.87 -3.76 -26.93
N ASN A 266 8.71 -4.98 -27.43
CA ASN A 266 9.51 -5.52 -28.52
C ASN A 266 8.79 -5.46 -29.89
N ASP A 267 7.61 -4.86 -29.97
CA ASP A 267 6.77 -4.75 -31.17
C ASP A 267 6.45 -6.10 -31.82
N ILE A 268 6.18 -7.11 -31.00
CA ILE A 268 5.89 -8.49 -31.46
C ILE A 268 4.50 -8.98 -31.06
N THR A 269 3.65 -8.14 -30.43
CA THR A 269 2.27 -8.45 -30.08
C THR A 269 1.33 -8.18 -31.25
N SER A 270 0.16 -8.81 -31.22
CA SER A 270 -0.95 -8.45 -32.12
C SER A 270 -1.44 -7.03 -31.80
N VAL A 271 -2.04 -6.38 -32.81
CA VAL A 271 -2.70 -5.07 -32.61
C VAL A 271 -3.79 -5.15 -31.55
N SER A 272 -4.49 -6.28 -31.48
CA SER A 272 -5.53 -6.52 -30.47
C SER A 272 -4.95 -6.57 -29.06
N ASP A 273 -3.87 -7.33 -28.86
CA ASP A 273 -3.19 -7.43 -27.55
C ASP A 273 -2.59 -6.09 -27.12
N SER A 274 -1.99 -5.34 -28.06
CA SER A 274 -1.44 -4.00 -27.77
C SER A 274 -2.52 -3.04 -27.31
N ARG A 275 -3.65 -2.98 -28.00
CA ARG A 275 -4.80 -2.14 -27.62
C ARG A 275 -5.47 -2.58 -26.32
N TYR A 276 -5.52 -3.87 -26.09
CA TYR A 276 -6.01 -4.39 -24.79
C TYR A 276 -5.09 -3.96 -23.65
N LEU A 277 -3.76 -4.04 -23.83
CA LEU A 277 -2.79 -3.57 -22.83
C LEU A 277 -2.90 -2.05 -22.58
N GLU A 278 -3.16 -1.24 -23.62
CA GLU A 278 -3.37 0.20 -23.47
C GLU A 278 -4.62 0.52 -22.64
N ILE A 279 -5.73 -0.22 -22.88
CA ILE A 279 -6.96 -0.13 -22.08
C ILE A 279 -6.65 -0.54 -20.62
N LEU A 280 -5.96 -1.65 -20.44
CA LEU A 280 -5.61 -2.16 -19.11
C LEU A 280 -4.73 -1.16 -18.35
N TYR A 281 -3.75 -0.54 -19.03
CA TYR A 281 -2.86 0.45 -18.43
C TYR A 281 -3.63 1.71 -17.98
N TYR A 282 -4.54 2.21 -18.81
CA TYR A 282 -5.43 3.32 -18.46
C TYR A 282 -6.29 3.00 -17.23
N GLN A 283 -6.95 1.86 -17.23
CA GLN A 283 -7.81 1.45 -16.12
C GLN A 283 -7.01 1.11 -14.84
N PHE A 284 -5.79 0.59 -15.00
CA PHE A 284 -4.91 0.33 -13.87
C PHE A 284 -4.45 1.63 -13.18
N GLY A 285 -4.21 2.72 -13.93
CA GLY A 285 -3.95 4.04 -13.35
C GLY A 285 -5.12 4.53 -12.48
N ARG A 286 -6.36 4.34 -12.93
CA ARG A 286 -7.56 4.67 -12.15
C ARG A 286 -7.67 3.79 -10.89
N TYR A 287 -7.44 2.48 -11.01
CA TYR A 287 -7.38 1.56 -9.87
C TYR A 287 -6.36 2.03 -8.83
N LEU A 288 -5.16 2.42 -9.24
CA LEU A 288 -4.12 2.89 -8.31
C LEU A 288 -4.55 4.16 -7.56
N LEU A 289 -5.18 5.12 -8.23
CA LEU A 289 -5.65 6.34 -7.57
C LEU A 289 -6.79 6.05 -6.58
N ILE A 290 -7.80 5.26 -6.97
CA ILE A 290 -8.90 4.86 -6.08
C ILE A 290 -8.36 4.11 -4.85
N SER A 291 -7.35 3.26 -5.02
CA SER A 291 -6.78 2.45 -3.94
C SER A 291 -5.86 3.22 -3.00
N SER A 292 -5.36 4.39 -3.39
CA SER A 292 -4.35 5.15 -2.62
C SER A 292 -4.82 6.52 -2.13
N SER A 293 -5.99 6.98 -2.55
CA SER A 293 -6.47 8.34 -2.22
C SER A 293 -7.98 8.37 -2.10
N ARG A 294 -8.46 8.33 -0.88
CA ARG A 294 -9.88 8.36 -0.51
C ARG A 294 -10.13 9.47 0.50
N GLU A 295 -11.36 9.96 0.54
CA GLU A 295 -11.79 10.98 1.51
C GLU A 295 -11.38 10.59 2.94
N GLY A 296 -10.80 11.54 3.68
CA GLY A 296 -10.29 11.34 5.04
C GLY A 296 -8.91 10.69 5.12
N SER A 297 -8.27 10.33 4.00
CA SER A 297 -6.89 9.85 3.97
C SER A 297 -5.90 10.99 3.71
N LEU A 298 -4.61 10.76 4.01
CA LEU A 298 -3.55 11.55 3.40
C LEU A 298 -3.46 11.28 1.90
N PRO A 299 -2.93 12.21 1.09
CA PRO A 299 -2.78 11.98 -0.34
C PRO A 299 -1.81 10.84 -0.65
N ALA A 300 -1.91 10.31 -1.86
CA ALA A 300 -0.92 9.38 -2.39
C ALA A 300 0.48 10.04 -2.40
N ASN A 301 1.45 9.41 -1.73
CA ASN A 301 2.84 9.89 -1.69
C ASN A 301 3.60 9.52 -2.97
N LEU A 302 4.94 9.71 -3.01
CA LEU A 302 5.79 9.36 -4.17
C LEU A 302 5.60 7.92 -4.69
N GLN A 303 5.20 7.01 -3.81
CA GLN A 303 5.00 5.59 -4.12
C GLN A 303 3.53 5.15 -3.91
N GLY A 304 2.60 6.09 -3.94
CA GLY A 304 1.20 5.85 -3.61
C GLY A 304 1.04 5.49 -2.14
N ILE A 305 0.75 4.21 -1.86
CA ILE A 305 0.73 3.60 -0.51
C ILE A 305 1.58 2.32 -0.46
N TRP A 306 2.38 2.05 -1.50
CA TRP A 306 3.09 0.76 -1.69
C TRP A 306 4.58 0.84 -1.38
N ALA A 307 4.99 1.77 -0.51
CA ALA A 307 6.36 1.80 -0.01
C ALA A 307 6.65 0.59 0.88
N ASP A 308 7.83 0.02 0.75
CA ASP A 308 8.26 -1.14 1.52
C ASP A 308 9.54 -0.85 2.33
N GLY A 309 9.61 -1.42 3.54
CA GLY A 309 10.75 -1.29 4.44
C GLY A 309 10.71 -0.06 5.35
N LEU A 310 11.77 0.12 6.14
CA LEU A 310 11.92 1.24 7.08
C LEU A 310 12.52 2.49 6.42
N TYR A 311 13.28 2.31 5.34
CA TYR A 311 14.00 3.38 4.65
C TYR A 311 13.75 3.32 3.14
N PRO A 312 12.49 3.49 2.68
CA PRO A 312 12.19 3.48 1.26
C PRO A 312 12.87 4.67 0.54
N PRO A 313 13.13 4.55 -0.79
CA PRO A 313 13.72 5.64 -1.56
C PRO A 313 12.93 6.94 -1.42
N TRP A 314 13.64 8.05 -1.22
CA TRP A 314 13.07 9.40 -1.03
C TRP A 314 12.01 9.50 0.09
N ASN A 315 12.12 8.65 1.14
CA ASN A 315 11.26 8.65 2.34
C ASN A 315 9.76 8.53 2.08
N PRO A 316 9.29 8.05 0.93
CA PRO A 316 7.98 8.22 0.27
C PRO A 316 7.23 9.47 0.70
N ASP A 317 7.90 10.62 0.67
CA ASP A 317 7.32 11.89 1.11
C ASP A 317 6.54 12.60 -0.02
N TYR A 318 6.12 13.85 0.21
CA TYR A 318 5.34 14.66 -0.71
C TYR A 318 6.22 15.69 -1.41
N HIS A 319 6.76 15.33 -2.58
CA HIS A 319 7.49 16.27 -3.42
C HIS A 319 6.52 17.19 -4.18
N ALA A 320 6.34 18.41 -3.67
CA ALA A 320 5.35 19.35 -4.18
C ALA A 320 5.80 20.19 -5.39
N ASN A 321 6.98 19.92 -5.96
CA ASN A 321 7.45 20.60 -7.17
C ASN A 321 6.76 20.09 -8.45
N VAL A 322 6.55 18.75 -8.58
CA VAL A 322 5.83 18.13 -9.71
C VAL A 322 5.26 16.76 -9.36
N ASN A 323 5.88 16.00 -8.45
CA ASN A 323 5.57 14.59 -8.25
C ASN A 323 4.15 14.38 -7.70
N ILE A 324 3.79 15.06 -6.61
CA ILE A 324 2.44 14.92 -6.05
C ILE A 324 1.38 15.39 -7.07
N GLN A 325 1.63 16.46 -7.82
CA GLN A 325 0.71 16.91 -8.85
C GLN A 325 0.51 15.85 -9.94
N MET A 326 1.58 15.18 -10.37
CA MET A 326 1.50 14.12 -11.39
C MET A 326 0.63 12.94 -10.95
N ASN A 327 0.66 12.56 -9.66
CA ASN A 327 -0.19 11.50 -9.13
C ASN A 327 -1.69 11.80 -9.34
N TYR A 328 -2.06 13.08 -9.39
CA TYR A 328 -3.45 13.54 -9.49
C TYR A 328 -3.87 14.09 -10.86
N TRP A 329 -3.00 14.11 -11.87
CA TRP A 329 -3.37 14.61 -13.20
C TRP A 329 -4.54 13.87 -13.82
N LEU A 330 -4.72 12.59 -13.50
CA LEU A 330 -5.82 11.80 -14.02
C LEU A 330 -7.14 12.02 -13.26
N ALA A 331 -7.13 12.54 -12.05
CA ALA A 331 -8.31 12.57 -11.18
C ALA A 331 -9.54 13.16 -11.86
N GLU A 332 -9.48 14.44 -12.28
CA GLU A 332 -10.62 15.13 -12.90
C GLU A 332 -10.93 14.58 -14.30
N SER A 333 -9.90 14.32 -15.11
CA SER A 333 -10.06 13.85 -16.49
C SER A 333 -10.63 12.44 -16.59
N THR A 334 -10.58 11.66 -15.51
CA THR A 334 -11.10 10.29 -15.46
C THR A 334 -12.25 10.11 -14.48
N ASN A 335 -12.92 11.21 -14.10
CA ASN A 335 -14.11 11.22 -13.24
C ASN A 335 -13.86 10.57 -11.85
N LEU A 336 -12.78 11.01 -11.18
CA LEU A 336 -12.34 10.58 -9.86
C LEU A 336 -12.08 11.79 -8.93
N THR A 337 -12.95 12.80 -9.00
CA THR A 337 -12.83 14.06 -8.22
C THR A 337 -12.73 13.81 -6.72
N GLU A 338 -13.47 12.82 -6.19
CA GLU A 338 -13.43 12.44 -4.78
C GLU A 338 -12.05 11.95 -4.35
N CYS A 339 -11.32 11.28 -5.27
CA CYS A 339 -9.94 10.85 -5.02
C CYS A 339 -8.94 12.02 -5.06
N HIS A 340 -9.34 13.21 -5.54
CA HIS A 340 -8.51 14.42 -5.52
C HIS A 340 -8.61 15.19 -4.19
N THR A 341 -9.72 15.02 -3.48
CA THR A 341 -9.99 15.70 -2.20
C THR A 341 -8.83 15.60 -1.21
N PRO A 342 -8.21 14.43 -0.95
CA PRO A 342 -7.09 14.34 0.00
C PRO A 342 -5.90 15.24 -0.34
N MET A 343 -5.56 15.40 -1.62
CA MET A 343 -4.48 16.31 -2.03
C MET A 343 -4.86 17.77 -1.78
N ILE A 344 -6.11 18.15 -2.08
CA ILE A 344 -6.61 19.52 -1.87
C ILE A 344 -6.62 19.85 -0.39
N GLU A 345 -7.10 18.95 0.45
CA GLU A 345 -7.12 19.10 1.90
C GLU A 345 -5.71 19.20 2.48
N TYR A 346 -4.79 18.35 2.01
CA TYR A 346 -3.38 18.42 2.39
C TYR A 346 -2.77 19.78 2.05
N ILE A 347 -2.95 20.29 0.82
CA ILE A 347 -2.46 21.61 0.42
C ILE A 347 -3.08 22.70 1.29
N ASN A 348 -4.39 22.62 1.56
CA ASN A 348 -5.09 23.58 2.40
C ASN A 348 -4.55 23.59 3.85
N SER A 349 -4.16 22.43 4.38
CA SER A 349 -3.54 22.32 5.70
C SER A 349 -2.18 23.01 5.81
N LEU A 350 -1.48 23.24 4.69
CA LEU A 350 -0.21 23.94 4.66
C LEU A 350 -0.36 25.47 4.66
N VAL A 351 -1.52 26.01 4.25
CA VAL A 351 -1.74 27.46 4.10
C VAL A 351 -1.48 28.25 5.39
N PRO A 352 -1.91 27.82 6.58
CA PRO A 352 -1.63 28.58 7.81
C PRO A 352 -0.14 28.68 8.18
N ARG A 353 0.70 27.86 7.57
CA ARG A 353 2.14 27.71 7.91
C ARG A 353 3.07 28.28 6.83
N GLY A 354 2.53 28.65 5.67
CA GLY A 354 3.28 29.11 4.49
C GLY A 354 3.39 30.62 4.30
#